data_2eb9693e4de1a6c6c94ab8414d53dfae
#
_entry.id   2eb9693e4de1a6c6c94ab8414d53dfae
#
_cell.length_a   1.000
_cell.length_b   1.000
_cell.length_c   1.000
_cell.angle_alpha   90.00
_cell.angle_beta   90.00
_cell.angle_gamma   90.00
#
_symmetry.space_group_name_H-M   'P 1'
#
loop_
_entity.id
_entity.type
_entity.pdbx_description
1 polymer ?
#
loop_
_entity_poly.entity_id
_entity_poly.type
_entity_poly.pdbx_seq_one_letter_code
_entity_poly.pdbx_strand_id
1 'polypeptide(L)'
;QVPELSGVIKKGNFLKIKGNATFDKYDQEISIANVWGIRKGSDTRQVRNDLALHKRVELHCHTKMSDMDGVSYVSDIIKQAIRWGHKAIAITDHGVVQAFTDAFHTMSDLKGSYAKKGEKLDFKIIYGVEAYLVDDTKQIVTNPRGQSFNDTYVVFDLETTGFSAEVDRIIEIGAVKVCNGEIVDRFSTFVNPEIPIPFRIETLTHINDQMVMNAPKIEEILPKFLEFCEGAVMVAHNAEFDTSFIINKAEKIGINVDTTIIDTVLLAQFLMPNLHNYKLDTLTKHLNVVLESHHRAVDDAAATADIFVKMIKMLYDRDIPDVDKLNEEGKMDENAIKKLHQYHCIILASNRSEEHTSELQSRG
;
A
#
# COMPACT_ATOMS: atom_id res chain seq x y z
N GLN A 1 -34.80 -47.49 -10.20
CA GLN A 1 -33.56 -47.66 -9.37
C GLN A 1 -32.80 -48.85 -9.91
N VAL A 2 -31.62 -48.63 -10.42
CA VAL A 2 -30.78 -49.68 -10.97
C VAL A 2 -29.83 -50.12 -9.87
N PRO A 3 -29.97 -51.29 -9.26
CA PRO A 3 -29.13 -51.78 -8.15
C PRO A 3 -27.61 -51.75 -8.47
N GLU A 4 -27.25 -51.91 -9.74
CA GLU A 4 -25.89 -51.90 -10.25
C GLU A 4 -25.18 -50.55 -10.11
N LEU A 5 -25.91 -49.43 -9.96
CA LEU A 5 -25.33 -48.09 -9.81
C LEU A 5 -24.92 -47.76 -8.38
N SER A 6 -25.44 -48.43 -7.37
CA SER A 6 -25.13 -48.16 -5.96
C SER A 6 -23.65 -48.41 -5.62
N GLY A 7 -22.98 -49.28 -6.36
CA GLY A 7 -21.53 -49.53 -6.24
C GLY A 7 -20.66 -48.49 -6.95
N VAL A 8 -21.22 -47.79 -7.94
CA VAL A 8 -20.51 -46.80 -8.76
C VAL A 8 -20.67 -45.36 -8.21
N ILE A 9 -21.86 -45.01 -7.72
CA ILE A 9 -22.18 -43.73 -7.17
C ILE A 9 -21.84 -43.72 -5.67
N LYS A 10 -20.58 -43.49 -5.36
CA LYS A 10 -20.08 -43.35 -3.98
C LYS A 10 -19.27 -42.09 -3.83
N LYS A 11 -19.31 -41.47 -2.64
CA LYS A 11 -18.49 -40.30 -2.31
C LYS A 11 -17.00 -40.61 -2.56
N GLY A 12 -16.33 -39.78 -3.35
CA GLY A 12 -14.93 -39.95 -3.74
C GLY A 12 -14.71 -40.68 -5.06
N ASN A 13 -15.74 -41.23 -5.71
CA ASN A 13 -15.63 -41.82 -7.05
C ASN A 13 -15.74 -40.72 -8.13
N PHE A 14 -14.93 -40.87 -9.17
CA PHE A 14 -15.05 -40.07 -10.40
C PHE A 14 -16.02 -40.77 -11.35
N LEU A 15 -16.95 -40.02 -11.88
CA LEU A 15 -17.99 -40.53 -12.75
C LEU A 15 -17.96 -39.80 -14.10
N LYS A 16 -18.19 -40.53 -15.19
CA LYS A 16 -18.59 -39.95 -16.48
C LYS A 16 -20.09 -40.06 -16.59
N ILE A 17 -20.74 -38.93 -16.72
CA ILE A 17 -22.20 -38.84 -16.81
C ILE A 17 -22.55 -38.38 -18.22
N LYS A 18 -23.55 -39.02 -18.84
CA LYS A 18 -24.11 -38.63 -20.13
C LYS A 18 -25.55 -38.19 -19.91
N GLY A 19 -25.84 -36.92 -20.26
CA GLY A 19 -27.13 -36.30 -20.09
C GLY A 19 -27.19 -34.96 -20.80
N ASN A 20 -28.25 -34.20 -20.65
CA ASN A 20 -28.39 -32.85 -21.19
C ASN A 20 -27.87 -31.84 -20.17
N ALA A 21 -26.95 -30.96 -20.59
CA ALA A 21 -26.56 -29.82 -19.77
C ALA A 21 -27.67 -28.76 -19.78
N THR A 22 -28.18 -28.41 -18.63
CA THR A 22 -29.23 -27.41 -18.44
C THR A 22 -28.85 -26.43 -17.34
N PHE A 23 -29.20 -25.18 -17.49
CA PHE A 23 -28.98 -24.19 -16.45
C PHE A 23 -30.10 -24.33 -15.40
N ASP A 24 -29.73 -24.68 -14.17
CA ASP A 24 -30.63 -24.70 -13.04
C ASP A 24 -30.82 -23.28 -12.50
N LYS A 25 -32.08 -22.80 -12.56
CA LYS A 25 -32.41 -21.44 -12.13
C LYS A 25 -32.45 -21.27 -10.61
N TYR A 26 -32.59 -22.36 -9.85
CA TYR A 26 -32.63 -22.33 -8.39
C TYR A 26 -31.19 -22.31 -7.82
N ASP A 27 -30.34 -23.21 -8.31
CA ASP A 27 -28.97 -23.31 -7.83
C ASP A 27 -28.01 -22.38 -8.58
N GLN A 28 -28.49 -21.66 -9.61
CA GLN A 28 -27.68 -20.76 -10.47
C GLN A 28 -26.47 -21.45 -11.10
N GLU A 29 -26.56 -22.76 -11.33
CA GLU A 29 -25.46 -23.59 -11.84
C GLU A 29 -25.89 -24.41 -13.07
N ILE A 30 -24.89 -24.88 -13.85
CA ILE A 30 -25.14 -25.84 -14.93
C ILE A 30 -25.28 -27.23 -14.32
N SER A 31 -26.45 -27.83 -14.42
CA SER A 31 -26.75 -29.19 -14.01
C SER A 31 -26.88 -30.14 -15.20
N ILE A 32 -26.82 -31.43 -14.93
CA ILE A 32 -27.04 -32.47 -15.96
C ILE A 32 -28.43 -33.07 -15.75
N ALA A 33 -29.34 -32.75 -16.64
CA ALA A 33 -30.67 -33.32 -16.67
C ALA A 33 -30.79 -34.52 -17.65
N ASN A 34 -31.86 -35.31 -17.49
CA ASN A 34 -32.12 -36.46 -18.36
C ASN A 34 -30.92 -37.37 -18.52
N VAL A 35 -30.34 -37.81 -17.40
CA VAL A 35 -29.18 -38.69 -17.38
C VAL A 35 -29.55 -40.04 -17.96
N TRP A 36 -28.86 -40.49 -19.03
CA TRP A 36 -29.05 -41.80 -19.65
C TRP A 36 -27.79 -42.69 -19.63
N GLY A 37 -26.71 -42.25 -19.02
CA GLY A 37 -25.53 -43.06 -18.84
C GLY A 37 -24.65 -42.59 -17.68
N ILE A 38 -24.26 -43.49 -16.81
CA ILE A 38 -23.29 -43.25 -15.74
C ILE A 38 -22.27 -44.38 -15.78
N ARG A 39 -20.99 -44.07 -15.78
CA ARG A 39 -19.91 -45.04 -15.63
C ARG A 39 -18.82 -44.48 -14.72
N LYS A 40 -18.03 -45.40 -14.12
CA LYS A 40 -16.84 -45.00 -13.38
C LYS A 40 -15.84 -44.30 -14.32
N GLY A 41 -15.37 -43.17 -13.91
CA GLY A 41 -14.32 -42.41 -14.56
C GLY A 41 -13.00 -42.52 -13.83
N SER A 42 -11.94 -42.01 -14.42
CA SER A 42 -10.66 -41.78 -13.78
C SER A 42 -10.54 -40.32 -13.35
N ASP A 43 -9.79 -40.09 -12.29
CA ASP A 43 -9.44 -38.71 -11.95
C ASP A 43 -8.53 -38.13 -13.03
N THR A 44 -9.04 -37.14 -13.76
CA THR A 44 -8.29 -36.46 -14.81
C THR A 44 -7.69 -35.14 -14.31
N ARG A 45 -7.89 -34.77 -13.03
CA ARG A 45 -7.31 -33.58 -12.46
C ARG A 45 -5.79 -33.72 -12.39
N GLN A 46 -5.11 -32.71 -12.87
CA GLN A 46 -3.66 -32.65 -12.68
C GLN A 46 -3.35 -32.43 -11.21
N VAL A 47 -2.68 -33.39 -10.60
CA VAL A 47 -2.16 -33.22 -9.24
C VAL A 47 -0.93 -32.34 -9.33
N ARG A 48 -1.02 -31.15 -8.77
CA ARG A 48 0.14 -30.26 -8.62
C ARG A 48 1.10 -30.89 -7.61
N ASN A 49 2.36 -31.00 -7.99
CA ASN A 49 3.45 -31.46 -7.13
C ASN A 49 4.55 -30.40 -7.13
N ASP A 50 5.14 -30.18 -5.98
CA ASP A 50 6.39 -29.44 -5.89
C ASP A 50 7.55 -30.39 -6.21
N LEU A 51 8.21 -30.16 -7.33
CA LEU A 51 9.33 -30.96 -7.83
C LEU A 51 10.70 -30.32 -7.51
N ALA A 52 10.75 -29.22 -6.78
CA ALA A 52 12.01 -28.58 -6.40
C ALA A 52 12.86 -29.51 -5.54
N LEU A 53 14.16 -29.64 -5.85
CA LEU A 53 15.11 -30.43 -5.06
C LEU A 53 15.30 -29.83 -3.66
N HIS A 54 15.39 -28.51 -3.57
CA HIS A 54 15.49 -27.79 -2.32
C HIS A 54 14.16 -27.09 -2.05
N LYS A 55 13.46 -27.51 -0.99
CA LYS A 55 12.18 -26.95 -0.60
C LYS A 55 12.39 -25.62 0.13
N ARG A 56 11.81 -24.56 -0.38
CA ARG A 56 11.73 -23.28 0.34
C ARG A 56 10.65 -23.39 1.43
N VAL A 57 10.92 -22.82 2.61
CA VAL A 57 9.89 -22.65 3.63
C VAL A 57 9.02 -21.45 3.20
N GLU A 58 7.72 -21.67 3.12
CA GLU A 58 6.77 -20.57 2.90
C GLU A 58 6.57 -19.80 4.20
N LEU A 59 6.87 -18.51 4.17
CA LEU A 59 6.80 -17.63 5.34
C LEU A 59 5.61 -16.66 5.31
N HIS A 60 4.83 -16.67 4.23
CA HIS A 60 3.66 -15.82 4.03
C HIS A 60 2.53 -16.67 3.43
N CYS A 61 1.61 -17.13 4.27
CA CYS A 61 0.55 -18.03 3.85
C CYS A 61 -0.76 -17.73 4.57
N HIS A 62 -1.81 -17.48 3.79
CA HIS A 62 -3.16 -17.21 4.27
C HIS A 62 -4.04 -18.45 4.26
N THR A 63 -4.82 -18.62 5.31
CA THR A 63 -5.88 -19.62 5.40
C THR A 63 -7.23 -18.97 5.10
N LYS A 64 -8.30 -19.75 5.13
CA LYS A 64 -9.67 -19.23 5.04
C LYS A 64 -10.06 -18.25 6.16
N MET A 65 -9.21 -18.05 7.17
CA MET A 65 -9.42 -17.05 8.23
C MET A 65 -9.01 -15.65 7.78
N SER A 66 -8.24 -15.54 6.70
CA SER A 66 -8.03 -14.25 6.00
C SER A 66 -9.26 -13.97 5.14
N ASP A 67 -10.13 -13.10 5.65
CA ASP A 67 -11.41 -12.77 5.03
C ASP A 67 -11.20 -12.18 3.61
N MET A 68 -12.02 -12.62 2.66
CA MET A 68 -11.99 -12.24 1.23
C MET A 68 -10.68 -12.57 0.48
N ASP A 69 -9.73 -13.31 1.09
CA ASP A 69 -8.43 -13.63 0.51
C ASP A 69 -8.13 -15.13 0.51
N GLY A 70 -8.08 -15.76 1.68
CA GLY A 70 -7.77 -17.17 1.80
C GLY A 70 -9.00 -18.08 1.62
N VAL A 71 -8.84 -19.21 0.91
CA VAL A 71 -9.94 -20.20 0.69
C VAL A 71 -9.63 -21.57 1.27
N SER A 72 -8.39 -21.86 1.65
CA SER A 72 -7.94 -23.18 2.10
C SER A 72 -8.01 -23.31 3.62
N TYR A 73 -8.43 -24.48 4.10
CA TYR A 73 -8.33 -24.81 5.52
C TYR A 73 -6.85 -24.98 5.91
N VAL A 74 -6.47 -24.51 7.08
CA VAL A 74 -5.11 -24.64 7.60
C VAL A 74 -4.65 -26.11 7.66
N SER A 75 -5.57 -27.03 8.00
CA SER A 75 -5.30 -28.47 8.01
C SER A 75 -4.92 -29.03 6.64
N ASP A 76 -5.50 -28.52 5.56
CA ASP A 76 -5.21 -28.94 4.20
C ASP A 76 -3.88 -28.38 3.71
N ILE A 77 -3.59 -27.12 4.07
CA ILE A 77 -2.31 -26.47 3.80
C ILE A 77 -1.17 -27.27 4.46
N ILE A 78 -1.30 -27.60 5.75
CA ILE A 78 -0.29 -28.37 6.50
C ILE A 78 -0.08 -29.74 5.88
N LYS A 79 -1.16 -30.49 5.62
CA LYS A 79 -1.08 -31.84 5.00
C LYS A 79 -0.44 -31.78 3.62
N GLN A 80 -0.74 -30.74 2.84
CA GLN A 80 -0.17 -30.57 1.51
C GLN A 80 1.32 -30.24 1.57
N ALA A 81 1.75 -29.36 2.49
CA ALA A 81 3.16 -29.02 2.69
C ALA A 81 3.97 -30.27 3.10
N ILE A 82 3.45 -31.08 4.04
CA ILE A 82 4.07 -32.36 4.43
C ILE A 82 4.16 -33.31 3.24
N ARG A 83 3.08 -33.44 2.46
CA ARG A 83 3.05 -34.32 1.27
C ARG A 83 4.08 -33.93 0.22
N TRP A 84 4.36 -32.66 0.08
CA TRP A 84 5.37 -32.12 -0.83
C TRP A 84 6.80 -32.18 -0.27
N GLY A 85 6.97 -32.62 0.99
CA GLY A 85 8.27 -32.76 1.63
C GLY A 85 8.86 -31.47 2.17
N HIS A 86 8.04 -30.43 2.40
CA HIS A 86 8.49 -29.23 3.09
C HIS A 86 8.83 -29.55 4.56
N LYS A 87 9.74 -28.77 5.15
CA LYS A 87 10.15 -28.92 6.54
C LYS A 87 9.37 -28.04 7.51
N ALA A 88 8.82 -26.94 7.00
CA ALA A 88 8.02 -26.00 7.76
C ALA A 88 7.10 -25.20 6.83
N ILE A 89 6.10 -24.55 7.45
CA ILE A 89 5.26 -23.52 6.82
C ILE A 89 4.86 -22.49 7.88
N ALA A 90 4.81 -21.21 7.51
CA ALA A 90 4.21 -20.20 8.34
C ALA A 90 2.71 -20.11 8.08
N ILE A 91 1.95 -19.71 9.10
CA ILE A 91 0.54 -19.33 9.00
C ILE A 91 0.47 -17.87 9.42
N THR A 92 0.08 -17.01 8.48
CA THR A 92 0.16 -15.55 8.61
C THR A 92 -1.10 -14.90 8.05
N ASP A 93 -2.23 -15.19 8.67
CA ASP A 93 -3.50 -14.61 8.27
C ASP A 93 -3.55 -13.09 8.50
N HIS A 94 -4.36 -12.38 7.72
CA HIS A 94 -4.54 -10.93 7.80
C HIS A 94 -5.13 -10.50 9.15
N GLY A 95 -4.33 -9.86 9.99
CA GLY A 95 -4.75 -9.26 11.27
C GLY A 95 -5.36 -10.22 12.27
N VAL A 96 -5.30 -11.53 12.04
CA VAL A 96 -5.98 -12.55 12.84
C VAL A 96 -5.12 -13.79 13.08
N VAL A 97 -5.42 -14.50 14.18
CA VAL A 97 -4.67 -15.69 14.62
C VAL A 97 -5.59 -16.93 14.84
N GLN A 98 -6.83 -16.88 14.38
CA GLN A 98 -7.82 -17.93 14.62
C GLN A 98 -7.41 -19.30 14.10
N ALA A 99 -6.61 -19.34 13.03
CA ALA A 99 -6.11 -20.61 12.46
C ALA A 99 -5.11 -21.36 13.37
N PHE A 100 -4.54 -20.70 14.40
CA PHE A 100 -3.51 -21.30 15.25
C PHE A 100 -4.00 -22.52 16.00
N THR A 101 -5.20 -22.48 16.55
CA THR A 101 -5.81 -23.61 17.28
C THR A 101 -5.97 -24.83 16.38
N ASP A 102 -6.53 -24.63 15.17
CA ASP A 102 -6.73 -25.71 14.20
C ASP A 102 -5.39 -26.24 13.67
N ALA A 103 -4.38 -25.37 13.50
CA ALA A 103 -3.03 -25.75 13.12
C ALA A 103 -2.38 -26.62 14.20
N PHE A 104 -2.48 -26.23 15.47
CA PHE A 104 -1.97 -26.99 16.60
C PHE A 104 -2.61 -28.38 16.71
N HIS A 105 -3.93 -28.47 16.66
CA HIS A 105 -4.66 -29.74 16.70
C HIS A 105 -4.28 -30.64 15.52
N THR A 106 -4.25 -30.06 14.30
CA THR A 106 -3.82 -30.80 13.10
C THR A 106 -2.43 -31.41 13.26
N MET A 107 -1.47 -30.64 13.80
CA MET A 107 -0.12 -31.15 14.04
C MET A 107 -0.06 -32.21 15.13
N SER A 108 -0.84 -32.05 16.20
CA SER A 108 -0.92 -33.05 17.28
C SER A 108 -1.42 -34.39 16.74
N ASP A 109 -2.51 -34.36 15.96
CA ASP A 109 -3.11 -35.55 15.36
C ASP A 109 -2.17 -36.26 14.37
N LEU A 110 -1.50 -35.45 13.51
CA LEU A 110 -0.53 -35.97 12.56
C LEU A 110 0.68 -36.61 13.28
N LYS A 111 1.26 -35.95 14.28
CA LYS A 111 2.35 -36.52 15.08
C LYS A 111 1.94 -37.84 15.76
N GLY A 112 0.72 -37.86 16.34
CA GLY A 112 0.16 -39.08 16.91
C GLY A 112 -0.01 -40.19 15.88
N SER A 113 -0.46 -39.89 14.67
CA SER A 113 -0.63 -40.83 13.57
C SER A 113 0.72 -41.41 13.10
N TYR A 114 1.75 -40.59 12.97
CA TYR A 114 3.10 -41.01 12.58
C TYR A 114 3.73 -41.88 13.69
N ALA A 115 3.58 -41.47 14.94
CA ALA A 115 4.10 -42.27 16.09
C ALA A 115 3.49 -43.66 16.14
N LYS A 116 2.19 -43.84 15.85
CA LYS A 116 1.53 -45.14 15.77
C LYS A 116 2.13 -46.04 14.67
N LYS A 117 2.76 -45.45 13.66
CA LYS A 117 3.46 -46.21 12.57
C LYS A 117 4.95 -46.42 12.89
N GLY A 118 5.44 -45.97 14.04
CA GLY A 118 6.86 -45.99 14.39
C GLY A 118 7.71 -44.94 13.69
N GLU A 119 7.06 -43.94 13.08
CA GLU A 119 7.71 -42.87 12.32
C GLU A 119 7.71 -41.56 13.12
N LYS A 120 8.71 -40.69 12.89
CA LYS A 120 8.77 -39.36 13.46
C LYS A 120 8.47 -38.32 12.39
N LEU A 121 7.44 -37.50 12.60
CA LEU A 121 7.14 -36.40 11.72
C LEU A 121 8.09 -35.22 12.03
N ASP A 122 9.00 -34.91 11.09
CA ASP A 122 9.91 -33.77 11.15
C ASP A 122 9.33 -32.62 10.33
N PHE A 123 8.36 -31.92 10.93
CA PHE A 123 7.69 -30.76 10.34
C PHE A 123 7.37 -29.73 11.43
N LYS A 124 7.55 -28.44 11.11
CA LYS A 124 7.29 -27.32 12.01
C LYS A 124 6.25 -26.37 11.43
N ILE A 125 5.30 -25.91 12.26
CA ILE A 125 4.49 -24.72 11.97
C ILE A 125 5.22 -23.53 12.58
N ILE A 126 5.31 -22.46 11.80
CA ILE A 126 5.76 -21.15 12.23
C ILE A 126 4.48 -20.31 12.38
N TYR A 127 4.24 -19.84 13.60
CA TYR A 127 3.09 -18.98 13.88
C TYR A 127 3.45 -17.55 13.58
N GLY A 128 2.56 -16.83 12.93
CA GLY A 128 2.75 -15.44 12.58
C GLY A 128 1.43 -14.77 12.22
N VAL A 129 1.50 -13.50 11.94
CA VAL A 129 0.35 -12.69 11.51
C VAL A 129 0.82 -11.71 10.45
N GLU A 130 0.00 -11.45 9.46
CA GLU A 130 0.16 -10.29 8.60
C GLU A 130 -0.51 -9.10 9.28
N ALA A 131 0.30 -8.27 9.91
CA ALA A 131 -0.13 -7.07 10.60
C ALA A 131 -0.23 -5.89 9.62
N TYR A 132 -1.01 -4.89 10.00
CA TYR A 132 -1.10 -3.61 9.30
C TYR A 132 -0.25 -2.58 10.04
N LEU A 133 0.86 -2.19 9.42
CA LEU A 133 1.72 -1.13 9.93
C LEU A 133 1.21 0.21 9.41
N VAL A 134 1.00 1.15 10.30
CA VAL A 134 0.74 2.55 9.99
C VAL A 134 1.87 3.40 10.54
N ASP A 135 2.23 4.45 9.81
CA ASP A 135 3.19 5.43 10.30
C ASP A 135 2.43 6.60 10.93
N ASP A 136 2.25 6.52 12.23
CA ASP A 136 1.61 7.58 13.05
C ASP A 136 2.63 8.62 13.57
N THR A 137 3.89 8.49 13.17
CA THR A 137 4.95 9.44 13.54
C THR A 137 5.04 10.62 12.58
N LYS A 138 4.28 10.58 11.47
CA LYS A 138 4.27 11.66 10.49
C LYS A 138 3.80 12.98 11.12
N GLN A 139 4.62 13.99 10.97
CA GLN A 139 4.36 15.34 11.45
C GLN A 139 3.89 16.21 10.29
N ILE A 140 2.97 17.15 10.59
CA ILE A 140 2.51 18.14 9.60
C ILE A 140 3.68 18.98 9.12
N VAL A 141 4.60 19.31 10.04
CA VAL A 141 5.80 20.08 9.76
C VAL A 141 7.04 19.26 10.10
N THR A 142 7.90 19.06 9.12
CA THR A 142 9.22 18.45 9.30
C THR A 142 10.25 19.55 9.54
N ASN A 143 11.17 19.35 10.49
CA ASN A 143 12.20 20.30 10.89
C ASN A 143 11.66 21.71 11.22
N PRO A 144 10.69 21.87 12.15
CA PRO A 144 10.19 23.18 12.56
C PRO A 144 11.31 23.99 13.24
N ARG A 145 11.31 25.31 13.02
CA ARG A 145 12.32 26.24 13.53
C ARG A 145 11.70 27.56 14.00
N GLY A 146 10.48 27.51 14.51
CA GLY A 146 9.77 28.70 14.99
C GLY A 146 9.25 29.63 13.90
N GLN A 147 9.10 29.14 12.66
CA GLN A 147 8.60 29.99 11.57
C GLN A 147 7.14 30.37 11.81
N SER A 148 6.86 31.65 11.58
CA SER A 148 5.52 32.22 11.59
C SER A 148 4.80 31.97 10.28
N PHE A 149 3.47 31.86 10.30
CA PHE A 149 2.69 31.78 9.07
C PHE A 149 2.70 33.07 8.21
N ASN A 150 3.36 34.13 8.66
CA ASN A 150 3.63 35.34 7.87
C ASN A 150 5.00 35.30 7.16
N ASP A 151 5.79 34.25 7.37
CA ASP A 151 7.08 34.10 6.70
C ASP A 151 6.90 33.77 5.21
N THR A 152 8.02 33.67 4.49
CA THR A 152 8.00 33.32 3.08
C THR A 152 7.89 31.80 2.92
N TYR A 153 7.02 31.36 2.04
CA TYR A 153 6.79 29.98 1.69
C TYR A 153 7.08 29.73 0.21
N VAL A 154 7.65 28.60 -0.12
CA VAL A 154 7.74 28.09 -1.48
C VAL A 154 6.86 26.84 -1.57
N VAL A 155 5.74 26.99 -2.24
CA VAL A 155 4.84 25.88 -2.54
C VAL A 155 5.24 25.27 -3.86
N PHE A 156 5.49 23.99 -3.92
CA PHE A 156 6.00 23.32 -5.11
C PHE A 156 5.35 21.97 -5.37
N ASP A 157 5.46 21.54 -6.61
CA ASP A 157 4.95 20.28 -7.12
C ASP A 157 5.93 19.75 -8.20
N LEU A 158 6.01 18.45 -8.36
CA LEU A 158 6.89 17.77 -9.30
C LEU A 158 6.11 16.83 -10.21
N GLU A 159 6.42 16.85 -11.50
CA GLU A 159 6.06 15.76 -12.40
C GLU A 159 7.27 14.84 -12.60
N THR A 160 7.02 13.53 -12.59
CA THR A 160 8.07 12.51 -12.57
C THR A 160 7.77 11.36 -13.53
N THR A 161 8.78 10.56 -13.88
CA THR A 161 8.61 9.37 -14.72
C THR A 161 7.98 8.18 -13.99
N GLY A 162 7.81 8.26 -12.67
CA GLY A 162 7.24 7.22 -11.82
C GLY A 162 7.30 7.59 -10.34
N PHE A 163 7.16 6.62 -9.45
CA PHE A 163 6.94 6.87 -8.02
C PHE A 163 8.19 6.69 -7.13
N SER A 164 9.29 6.20 -7.67
CA SER A 164 10.49 5.90 -6.89
C SER A 164 11.57 6.98 -7.08
N ALA A 165 11.87 7.73 -6.04
CA ALA A 165 12.93 8.75 -6.06
C ALA A 165 14.32 8.19 -6.41
N GLU A 166 14.56 6.89 -6.15
CA GLU A 166 15.84 6.24 -6.47
C GLU A 166 16.00 5.95 -7.97
N VAL A 167 14.92 5.45 -8.60
CA VAL A 167 14.93 4.91 -9.96
C VAL A 167 14.38 5.92 -10.96
N ASP A 168 13.30 6.60 -10.60
CA ASP A 168 12.59 7.52 -11.48
C ASP A 168 13.21 8.91 -11.55
N ARG A 169 12.77 9.70 -12.51
CA ARG A 169 13.33 11.00 -12.86
C ARG A 169 12.29 12.09 -12.77
N ILE A 170 12.73 13.31 -12.42
CA ILE A 170 11.91 14.52 -12.49
C ILE A 170 11.82 14.95 -13.96
N ILE A 171 10.63 15.35 -14.42
CA ILE A 171 10.36 15.85 -15.77
C ILE A 171 9.84 17.30 -15.79
N GLU A 172 9.25 17.77 -14.69
CA GLU A 172 8.89 19.17 -14.50
C GLU A 172 9.03 19.55 -13.01
N ILE A 173 9.46 20.79 -12.76
CA ILE A 173 9.42 21.42 -11.43
C ILE A 173 8.58 22.68 -11.55
N GLY A 174 7.51 22.76 -10.76
CA GLY A 174 6.67 23.92 -10.62
C GLY A 174 6.70 24.42 -9.18
N ALA A 175 6.87 25.73 -8.98
CA ALA A 175 6.83 26.31 -7.65
C ALA A 175 6.32 27.75 -7.69
N VAL A 176 5.71 28.17 -6.59
CA VAL A 176 5.31 29.55 -6.34
C VAL A 176 5.83 30.02 -4.99
N LYS A 177 6.33 31.24 -4.95
CA LYS A 177 6.75 31.89 -3.71
C LYS A 177 5.59 32.71 -3.15
N VAL A 178 5.22 32.44 -1.91
CA VAL A 178 4.12 33.08 -1.20
C VAL A 178 4.70 33.96 -0.08
N CYS A 179 4.31 35.20 -0.03
CA CYS A 179 4.65 36.14 1.03
C CYS A 179 3.41 36.90 1.46
N ASN A 180 3.14 36.96 2.77
CA ASN A 180 1.94 37.61 3.32
C ASN A 180 0.61 37.15 2.69
N GLY A 181 0.54 35.88 2.28
CA GLY A 181 -0.65 35.28 1.68
C GLY A 181 -0.86 35.57 0.20
N GLU A 182 0.11 36.18 -0.48
CA GLU A 182 0.07 36.46 -1.92
C GLU A 182 1.22 35.80 -2.65
N ILE A 183 0.97 35.30 -3.88
CA ILE A 183 2.01 34.75 -4.75
C ILE A 183 2.82 35.92 -5.31
N VAL A 184 4.10 35.97 -4.97
CA VAL A 184 5.02 37.06 -5.35
C VAL A 184 6.00 36.67 -6.46
N ASP A 185 6.25 35.36 -6.65
CA ASP A 185 7.19 34.85 -7.67
C ASP A 185 6.82 33.43 -8.09
N ARG A 186 7.31 33.01 -9.26
CA ARG A 186 7.05 31.69 -9.84
C ARG A 186 8.31 31.08 -10.41
N PHE A 187 8.46 29.76 -10.24
CA PHE A 187 9.49 28.94 -10.85
C PHE A 187 8.80 27.83 -11.63
N SER A 188 9.11 27.69 -12.92
CA SER A 188 8.55 26.62 -13.74
C SER A 188 9.55 26.22 -14.79
N THR A 189 9.89 24.94 -14.85
CA THR A 189 10.83 24.43 -15.85
C THR A 189 10.60 22.93 -16.11
N PHE A 190 10.71 22.54 -17.38
CA PHE A 190 10.90 21.15 -17.73
C PHE A 190 12.31 20.72 -17.38
N VAL A 191 12.46 19.42 -17.12
CA VAL A 191 13.74 18.77 -16.84
C VAL A 191 13.91 17.59 -17.78
N ASN A 192 15.08 17.48 -18.42
CA ASN A 192 15.39 16.32 -19.25
C ASN A 192 15.68 15.09 -18.38
N PRO A 193 14.83 14.05 -18.39
CA PRO A 193 15.03 12.87 -17.56
C PRO A 193 16.14 11.93 -18.07
N GLU A 194 16.66 12.15 -19.29
CA GLU A 194 17.66 11.31 -19.97
C GLU A 194 17.20 9.85 -20.21
N ILE A 195 15.94 9.57 -20.00
CA ILE A 195 15.26 8.29 -20.27
C ILE A 195 13.90 8.58 -20.93
N PRO A 196 13.36 7.64 -21.72
CA PRO A 196 12.03 7.81 -22.29
C PRO A 196 10.97 7.90 -21.20
N ILE A 197 10.01 8.81 -21.39
CA ILE A 197 8.85 8.96 -20.51
C ILE A 197 7.90 7.77 -20.75
N PRO A 198 7.52 7.00 -19.70
CA PRO A 198 6.58 5.91 -19.85
C PRO A 198 5.22 6.42 -20.37
N PHE A 199 4.63 5.70 -21.33
CA PHE A 199 3.33 6.09 -21.95
C PHE A 199 2.23 6.39 -20.92
N ARG A 200 2.21 5.67 -19.80
CA ARG A 200 1.27 5.92 -18.70
C ARG A 200 1.45 7.31 -18.08
N ILE A 201 2.69 7.75 -17.95
CA ILE A 201 3.04 9.07 -17.40
C ILE A 201 2.71 10.16 -18.40
N GLU A 202 3.05 9.97 -19.69
CA GLU A 202 2.65 10.89 -20.76
C GLU A 202 1.13 11.08 -20.81
N THR A 203 0.37 10.00 -20.68
CA THR A 203 -1.11 10.07 -20.63
C THR A 203 -1.62 10.84 -19.41
N LEU A 204 -0.93 10.74 -18.27
CA LEU A 204 -1.32 11.38 -17.02
C LEU A 204 -0.95 12.88 -16.99
N THR A 205 0.31 13.19 -17.32
CA THR A 205 0.89 14.54 -17.19
C THR A 205 0.79 15.37 -18.45
N HIS A 206 0.48 14.72 -19.58
CA HIS A 206 0.56 15.29 -20.94
C HIS A 206 1.96 15.81 -21.32
N ILE A 207 3.00 15.41 -20.59
CA ILE A 207 4.40 15.72 -20.89
C ILE A 207 4.98 14.55 -21.68
N ASN A 208 5.50 14.84 -22.87
CA ASN A 208 6.12 13.85 -23.77
C ASN A 208 7.61 14.10 -23.96
N ASP A 209 8.30 13.11 -24.54
CA ASP A 209 9.75 13.18 -24.77
C ASP A 209 10.19 14.43 -25.57
N GLN A 210 9.38 14.89 -26.53
CA GLN A 210 9.72 16.07 -27.36
C GLN A 210 9.77 17.36 -26.55
N MET A 211 8.94 17.47 -25.48
CA MET A 211 8.88 18.66 -24.62
C MET A 211 10.12 18.76 -23.73
N VAL A 212 10.68 17.62 -23.29
CA VAL A 212 11.75 17.57 -22.31
C VAL A 212 13.14 17.29 -22.92
N MET A 213 13.25 16.82 -24.15
CA MET A 213 14.52 16.41 -24.76
C MET A 213 15.58 17.51 -24.84
N ASN A 214 15.14 18.77 -25.00
CA ASN A 214 16.04 19.93 -25.03
C ASN A 214 16.00 20.74 -23.73
N ALA A 215 15.31 20.26 -22.68
CA ALA A 215 15.32 20.88 -21.38
C ALA A 215 16.68 20.65 -20.68
N PRO A 216 17.05 21.51 -19.74
CA PRO A 216 18.25 21.30 -18.94
C PRO A 216 18.10 20.05 -18.06
N LYS A 217 19.24 19.48 -17.64
CA LYS A 217 19.26 18.35 -16.75
C LYS A 217 19.02 18.75 -15.29
N ILE A 218 18.69 17.76 -14.47
CA ILE A 218 18.39 18.00 -13.04
C ILE A 218 19.59 18.63 -12.30
N GLU A 219 20.83 18.27 -12.66
CA GLU A 219 22.04 18.81 -12.05
C GLU A 219 22.20 20.33 -12.29
N GLU A 220 21.61 20.85 -13.36
CA GLU A 220 21.62 22.29 -13.69
C GLU A 220 20.46 23.04 -13.05
N ILE A 221 19.32 22.38 -12.90
CA ILE A 221 18.07 23.00 -12.42
C ILE A 221 17.96 22.95 -10.92
N LEU A 222 18.34 21.83 -10.29
CA LEU A 222 18.16 21.65 -8.86
C LEU A 222 18.85 22.73 -8.01
N PRO A 223 20.10 23.15 -8.31
CA PRO A 223 20.71 24.28 -7.59
C PRO A 223 19.90 25.58 -7.70
N LYS A 224 19.34 25.89 -8.87
CA LYS A 224 18.51 27.08 -9.10
C LYS A 224 17.19 27.02 -8.35
N PHE A 225 16.60 25.83 -8.31
CA PHE A 225 15.38 25.60 -7.54
C PHE A 225 15.65 25.76 -6.03
N LEU A 226 16.75 25.21 -5.53
CA LEU A 226 17.14 25.35 -4.12
C LEU A 226 17.49 26.81 -3.76
N GLU A 227 18.12 27.55 -4.67
CA GLU A 227 18.31 29.02 -4.53
C GLU A 227 16.96 29.75 -4.47
N PHE A 228 16.00 29.36 -5.32
CA PHE A 228 14.64 29.91 -5.24
C PHE A 228 13.96 29.63 -3.90
N CYS A 229 14.27 28.50 -3.26
CA CYS A 229 13.75 28.10 -1.94
C CYS A 229 14.52 28.73 -0.77
N GLU A 230 15.65 29.42 -1.01
CA GLU A 230 16.50 29.93 0.07
C GLU A 230 15.74 30.87 1.01
N GLY A 231 15.84 30.62 2.31
CA GLY A 231 15.18 31.41 3.37
C GLY A 231 13.67 31.21 3.47
N ALA A 232 13.08 30.29 2.70
CA ALA A 232 11.66 29.99 2.72
C ALA A 232 11.37 28.63 3.35
N VAL A 233 10.15 28.46 3.86
CA VAL A 233 9.59 27.15 4.23
C VAL A 233 9.07 26.46 2.97
N MET A 234 9.44 25.23 2.75
CA MET A 234 8.93 24.44 1.63
C MET A 234 7.57 23.83 1.96
N VAL A 235 6.66 23.86 1.00
CA VAL A 235 5.29 23.33 1.16
C VAL A 235 4.94 22.50 -0.06
N ALA A 236 4.40 21.30 0.15
CA ALA A 236 3.92 20.47 -0.95
C ALA A 236 2.66 19.68 -0.55
N HIS A 237 1.96 19.15 -1.55
CA HIS A 237 0.77 18.33 -1.36
C HIS A 237 1.13 16.86 -1.36
N ASN A 238 1.12 16.21 -0.19
CA ASN A 238 1.78 14.92 0.07
C ASN A 238 3.32 15.04 -0.04
N ALA A 239 3.84 15.96 0.76
CA ALA A 239 5.21 16.48 0.67
C ALA A 239 6.31 15.40 0.69
N GLU A 240 6.07 14.23 1.31
CA GLU A 240 7.02 13.11 1.32
C GLU A 240 7.40 12.67 -0.09
N PHE A 241 6.44 12.67 -1.03
CA PHE A 241 6.69 12.28 -2.40
C PHE A 241 7.68 13.24 -3.07
N ASP A 242 7.33 14.51 -3.14
CA ASP A 242 8.14 15.53 -3.85
C ASP A 242 9.49 15.76 -3.21
N THR A 243 9.51 15.86 -1.87
CA THR A 243 10.76 16.06 -1.13
C THR A 243 11.71 14.89 -1.24
N SER A 244 11.21 13.65 -1.33
CA SER A 244 12.05 12.47 -1.54
C SER A 244 12.85 12.54 -2.84
N PHE A 245 12.24 13.04 -3.92
CA PHE A 245 12.93 13.27 -5.19
C PHE A 245 13.96 14.38 -5.08
N ILE A 246 13.61 15.53 -4.48
CA ILE A 246 14.54 16.66 -4.29
C ILE A 246 15.75 16.23 -3.45
N ILE A 247 15.52 15.61 -2.30
CA ILE A 247 16.59 15.15 -1.39
C ILE A 247 17.50 14.12 -2.09
N ASN A 248 16.90 13.10 -2.72
CA ASN A 248 17.68 12.06 -3.40
C ASN A 248 18.56 12.62 -4.54
N LYS A 249 18.04 13.58 -5.32
CA LYS A 249 18.80 14.20 -6.41
C LYS A 249 19.84 15.18 -5.87
N ALA A 250 19.55 15.91 -4.80
CA ALA A 250 20.50 16.83 -4.14
C ALA A 250 21.68 16.07 -3.53
N GLU A 251 21.43 14.98 -2.83
CA GLU A 251 22.49 14.10 -2.28
C GLU A 251 23.46 13.59 -3.37
N LYS A 252 22.92 13.19 -4.54
CA LYS A 252 23.74 12.71 -5.67
C LYS A 252 24.68 13.75 -6.23
N ILE A 253 24.38 15.03 -6.08
CA ILE A 253 25.24 16.16 -6.49
C ILE A 253 25.97 16.81 -5.30
N GLY A 254 25.91 16.18 -4.12
CA GLY A 254 26.62 16.62 -2.93
C GLY A 254 26.01 17.82 -2.21
N ILE A 255 24.72 18.12 -2.44
CA ILE A 255 23.99 19.20 -1.76
C ILE A 255 23.15 18.58 -0.64
N ASN A 256 23.29 19.12 0.57
CA ASN A 256 22.42 18.77 1.69
C ASN A 256 21.21 19.72 1.72
N VAL A 257 20.01 19.16 1.70
CA VAL A 257 18.75 19.90 1.81
C VAL A 257 18.30 19.88 3.27
N ASP A 258 18.53 20.97 3.98
CA ASP A 258 18.13 21.14 5.39
C ASP A 258 17.14 22.31 5.49
N THR A 259 15.86 22.03 5.35
CA THR A 259 14.80 23.03 5.34
C THR A 259 13.59 22.55 6.16
N THR A 260 12.73 23.50 6.54
CA THR A 260 11.41 23.20 7.11
C THR A 260 10.44 22.88 5.98
N ILE A 261 9.68 21.79 6.13
CA ILE A 261 8.73 21.30 5.13
C ILE A 261 7.35 21.16 5.76
N ILE A 262 6.30 21.63 5.08
CA ILE A 262 4.91 21.46 5.49
C ILE A 262 4.18 20.56 4.48
N ASP A 263 3.47 19.55 4.99
CA ASP A 263 2.60 18.69 4.21
C ASP A 263 1.15 19.18 4.27
N THR A 264 0.62 19.63 3.13
CA THR A 264 -0.76 20.18 3.07
C THR A 264 -1.83 19.09 3.15
N VAL A 265 -1.53 17.81 2.87
CA VAL A 265 -2.47 16.70 3.08
C VAL A 265 -2.66 16.47 4.57
N LEU A 266 -1.57 16.36 5.34
CA LEU A 266 -1.63 16.18 6.78
C LEU A 266 -2.27 17.39 7.48
N LEU A 267 -1.94 18.60 7.02
CA LEU A 267 -2.57 19.83 7.51
C LEU A 267 -4.09 19.84 7.23
N ALA A 268 -4.51 19.44 6.04
CA ALA A 268 -5.92 19.37 5.69
C ALA A 268 -6.66 18.29 6.51
N GLN A 269 -6.02 17.16 6.80
CA GLN A 269 -6.56 16.11 7.68
C GLN A 269 -6.81 16.63 9.09
N PHE A 270 -5.87 17.41 9.63
CA PHE A 270 -6.00 18.04 10.94
C PHE A 270 -7.11 19.09 10.97
N LEU A 271 -7.18 19.94 9.96
CA LEU A 271 -8.15 21.04 9.92
C LEU A 271 -9.57 20.59 9.53
N MET A 272 -9.69 19.58 8.69
CA MET A 272 -10.94 19.14 8.06
C MET A 272 -11.10 17.60 8.14
N PRO A 273 -11.16 16.98 9.34
CA PRO A 273 -11.08 15.53 9.53
C PRO A 273 -12.25 14.75 8.90
N ASN A 274 -13.35 15.45 8.55
CA ASN A 274 -14.57 14.83 8.02
C ASN A 274 -14.61 14.71 6.49
N LEU A 275 -13.56 15.16 5.77
CA LEU A 275 -13.51 14.97 4.32
C LEU A 275 -13.32 13.49 3.95
N HIS A 276 -13.93 13.07 2.86
CA HIS A 276 -13.86 11.68 2.40
C HIS A 276 -12.50 11.33 1.78
N ASN A 277 -11.78 12.31 1.23
CA ASN A 277 -10.39 12.24 0.81
C ASN A 277 -9.75 13.64 0.76
N TYR A 278 -8.44 13.70 0.60
CA TYR A 278 -7.63 14.92 0.65
C TYR A 278 -6.85 15.15 -0.65
N LYS A 279 -7.37 14.66 -1.78
CA LYS A 279 -6.80 14.96 -3.09
C LYS A 279 -6.92 16.45 -3.40
N LEU A 280 -6.00 16.98 -4.20
CA LEU A 280 -5.97 18.39 -4.59
C LEU A 280 -7.33 18.85 -5.13
N ASP A 281 -7.95 18.08 -6.02
CA ASP A 281 -9.30 18.31 -6.55
C ASP A 281 -10.40 18.43 -5.50
N THR A 282 -10.30 17.63 -4.45
CA THR A 282 -11.30 17.66 -3.38
C THR A 282 -11.14 18.92 -2.54
N LEU A 283 -9.89 19.29 -2.24
CA LEU A 283 -9.58 20.48 -1.46
C LEU A 283 -9.89 21.77 -2.23
N THR A 284 -9.57 21.82 -3.53
CA THR A 284 -9.90 22.98 -4.38
C THR A 284 -11.39 23.24 -4.41
N LYS A 285 -12.21 22.20 -4.59
CA LYS A 285 -13.68 22.29 -4.56
C LYS A 285 -14.20 22.70 -3.19
N HIS A 286 -13.69 22.09 -2.12
CA HIS A 286 -14.14 22.34 -0.75
C HIS A 286 -13.82 23.75 -0.30
N LEU A 287 -12.63 24.24 -0.65
CA LEU A 287 -12.15 25.57 -0.26
C LEU A 287 -12.43 26.66 -1.32
N ASN A 288 -13.16 26.35 -2.41
CA ASN A 288 -13.45 27.26 -3.52
C ASN A 288 -12.16 27.91 -4.08
N VAL A 289 -11.18 27.07 -4.45
CA VAL A 289 -9.95 27.47 -5.15
C VAL A 289 -10.12 27.16 -6.64
N VAL A 290 -9.69 28.07 -7.50
CA VAL A 290 -9.72 27.87 -8.95
C VAL A 290 -8.45 27.11 -9.35
N LEU A 291 -8.61 26.04 -10.11
CA LEU A 291 -7.51 25.28 -10.69
C LEU A 291 -7.60 25.44 -12.22
N GLU A 292 -6.66 26.18 -12.82
CA GLU A 292 -6.74 26.57 -14.24
C GLU A 292 -6.39 25.41 -15.18
N SER A 293 -5.37 24.59 -14.82
CA SER A 293 -4.95 23.42 -15.58
C SER A 293 -4.48 22.33 -14.65
N HIS A 294 -4.98 21.10 -14.83
CA HIS A 294 -4.48 19.93 -14.13
C HIS A 294 -3.21 19.38 -14.77
N HIS A 295 -2.32 18.82 -13.93
CA HIS A 295 -1.10 18.14 -14.37
C HIS A 295 -0.07 19.05 -15.06
N ARG A 296 0.03 20.29 -14.59
CA ARG A 296 1.15 21.18 -14.80
C ARG A 296 1.67 21.60 -13.43
N ALA A 297 2.88 21.19 -13.12
CA ALA A 297 3.46 21.35 -11.78
C ALA A 297 3.32 22.76 -11.20
N VAL A 298 3.46 23.83 -12.03
CA VAL A 298 3.31 25.20 -11.55
C VAL A 298 1.86 25.58 -11.22
N ASP A 299 0.88 25.04 -11.94
CA ASP A 299 -0.55 25.32 -11.71
C ASP A 299 -1.05 24.56 -10.48
N ASP A 300 -0.60 23.31 -10.30
CA ASP A 300 -0.88 22.51 -9.12
C ASP A 300 -0.21 23.11 -7.86
N ALA A 301 1.03 23.61 -7.98
CA ALA A 301 1.70 24.39 -6.93
C ALA A 301 0.94 25.68 -6.58
N ALA A 302 0.43 26.41 -7.56
CA ALA A 302 -0.35 27.63 -7.32
C ALA A 302 -1.69 27.33 -6.62
N ALA A 303 -2.41 26.29 -7.07
CA ALA A 303 -3.64 25.86 -6.40
C ALA A 303 -3.37 25.39 -4.96
N THR A 304 -2.28 24.64 -4.76
CA THR A 304 -1.82 24.22 -3.42
C THR A 304 -1.49 25.43 -2.55
N ALA A 305 -0.89 26.49 -3.11
CA ALA A 305 -0.60 27.74 -2.39
C ALA A 305 -1.87 28.44 -1.93
N ASP A 306 -2.87 28.55 -2.81
CA ASP A 306 -4.17 29.16 -2.45
C ASP A 306 -4.90 28.36 -1.37
N ILE A 307 -4.85 27.02 -1.44
CA ILE A 307 -5.37 26.12 -0.40
C ILE A 307 -4.62 26.38 0.91
N PHE A 308 -3.29 26.39 0.87
CA PHE A 308 -2.45 26.62 2.05
C PHE A 308 -2.73 27.96 2.72
N VAL A 309 -2.84 29.03 1.96
CA VAL A 309 -3.20 30.36 2.48
C VAL A 309 -4.57 30.36 3.19
N LYS A 310 -5.55 29.63 2.65
CA LYS A 310 -6.85 29.46 3.31
C LYS A 310 -6.74 28.62 4.59
N MET A 311 -5.91 27.58 4.59
CA MET A 311 -5.66 26.79 5.78
C MET A 311 -4.92 27.57 6.87
N ILE A 312 -3.99 28.46 6.52
CA ILE A 312 -3.35 29.38 7.48
C ILE A 312 -4.41 30.24 8.22
N LYS A 313 -5.42 30.74 7.52
CA LYS A 313 -6.51 31.48 8.17
C LYS A 313 -7.27 30.62 9.18
N MET A 314 -7.53 29.36 8.82
CA MET A 314 -8.15 28.40 9.74
C MET A 314 -7.28 28.07 10.95
N LEU A 315 -5.93 28.11 10.82
CA LEU A 315 -5.00 27.95 11.94
C LEU A 315 -5.07 29.15 12.90
N TYR A 316 -5.09 30.36 12.38
CA TYR A 316 -5.28 31.57 13.20
C TYR A 316 -6.62 31.55 13.94
N ASP A 317 -7.69 31.09 13.31
CA ASP A 317 -9.01 30.92 13.97
C ASP A 317 -8.99 29.90 15.12
N ARG A 318 -7.94 29.06 15.20
CA ARG A 318 -7.69 28.06 16.26
C ARG A 318 -6.59 28.48 17.24
N ASP A 319 -6.15 29.74 17.22
CA ASP A 319 -5.04 30.25 18.03
C ASP A 319 -3.71 29.49 17.83
N ILE A 320 -3.45 29.00 16.60
CA ILE A 320 -2.19 28.38 16.20
C ILE A 320 -1.39 29.38 15.36
N PRO A 321 -0.38 30.05 15.92
CA PRO A 321 0.31 31.14 15.24
C PRO A 321 1.54 30.76 14.43
N ASP A 322 2.11 29.59 14.68
CA ASP A 322 3.39 29.16 14.12
C ASP A 322 3.47 27.64 13.91
N VAL A 323 4.56 27.21 13.26
CA VAL A 323 4.77 25.81 12.87
C VAL A 323 5.06 24.89 14.06
N ASP A 324 5.66 25.41 15.14
CA ASP A 324 5.97 24.59 16.32
C ASP A 324 4.69 24.21 17.05
N LYS A 325 3.81 25.21 17.28
CA LYS A 325 2.52 24.96 17.90
C LYS A 325 1.62 24.10 17.02
N LEU A 326 1.71 24.20 15.69
CA LEU A 326 0.99 23.33 14.78
C LEU A 326 1.36 21.85 15.00
N ASN A 327 2.63 21.53 15.16
CA ASN A 327 3.05 20.13 15.42
C ASN A 327 2.66 19.65 16.83
N GLU A 328 2.62 20.52 17.82
CA GLU A 328 2.17 20.16 19.16
C GLU A 328 0.68 19.77 19.19
N GLU A 329 -0.16 20.52 18.50
CA GLU A 329 -1.61 20.32 18.45
C GLU A 329 -2.07 19.39 17.32
N GLY A 330 -1.28 19.30 16.25
CA GLY A 330 -1.59 18.50 15.05
C GLY A 330 -1.36 17.01 15.22
N LYS A 331 -1.22 16.48 16.45
CA LYS A 331 -1.12 15.03 16.71
C LYS A 331 -2.38 14.34 16.23
N MET A 332 -2.19 13.28 15.48
CA MET A 332 -3.30 12.51 14.91
C MET A 332 -4.11 11.84 16.01
N ASP A 333 -5.43 11.97 15.94
CA ASP A 333 -6.33 11.16 16.76
C ASP A 333 -6.47 9.75 16.18
N GLU A 334 -7.09 8.84 16.95
CA GLU A 334 -7.30 7.43 16.51
C GLU A 334 -8.06 7.32 15.18
N ASN A 335 -8.95 8.26 14.87
CA ASN A 335 -9.74 8.23 13.63
C ASN A 335 -8.90 8.69 12.42
N ALA A 336 -7.97 9.61 12.63
CA ALA A 336 -7.00 10.01 11.63
C ALA A 336 -6.01 8.88 11.35
N ILE A 337 -5.49 8.21 12.38
CA ILE A 337 -4.60 7.05 12.26
C ILE A 337 -5.24 5.92 11.44
N LYS A 338 -6.53 5.62 11.65
CA LYS A 338 -7.26 4.60 10.88
C LYS A 338 -7.39 4.90 9.39
N LYS A 339 -7.19 6.15 8.97
CA LYS A 339 -7.25 6.59 7.56
C LYS A 339 -5.87 6.64 6.89
N LEU A 340 -4.80 6.44 7.66
CA LEU A 340 -3.44 6.39 7.12
C LEU A 340 -3.26 5.21 6.17
N HIS A 341 -2.29 5.33 5.28
CA HIS A 341 -1.88 4.21 4.44
C HIS A 341 -1.36 3.07 5.32
N GLN A 342 -1.88 1.86 5.07
CA GLN A 342 -1.52 0.66 5.81
C GLN A 342 -0.52 -0.15 4.98
N TYR A 343 0.62 -0.45 5.58
CA TYR A 343 1.61 -1.35 5.00
C TYR A 343 1.46 -2.75 5.59
N HIS A 344 1.51 -3.77 4.75
CA HIS A 344 1.46 -5.16 5.21
C HIS A 344 2.82 -5.54 5.80
N CYS A 345 2.81 -6.04 7.03
CA CYS A 345 4.01 -6.44 7.76
C CYS A 345 3.85 -7.87 8.28
N ILE A 346 4.70 -8.78 7.81
CA ILE A 346 4.69 -10.16 8.28
C ILE A 346 5.47 -10.25 9.59
N ILE A 347 4.79 -10.60 10.66
CA ILE A 347 5.37 -10.83 11.98
C ILE A 347 5.37 -12.33 12.23
N LEU A 348 6.55 -12.91 12.50
CA LEU A 348 6.73 -14.33 12.79
C LEU A 348 7.24 -14.51 14.22
N ALA A 349 6.63 -15.43 14.98
CA ALA A 349 7.11 -15.78 16.30
C ALA A 349 8.39 -16.63 16.20
N SER A 350 9.48 -16.19 16.79
CA SER A 350 10.76 -16.90 16.82
C SER A 350 10.77 -18.02 17.87
N ASN A 351 10.01 -17.86 18.94
CA ASN A 351 9.92 -18.80 20.06
C ASN A 351 8.53 -18.81 20.70
N ARG A 352 8.27 -19.77 21.57
CA ARG A 352 6.95 -19.97 22.21
C ARG A 352 6.53 -18.82 23.13
N SER A 353 7.46 -18.07 23.68
CA SER A 353 7.13 -16.92 24.54
C SER A 353 6.49 -15.80 23.74
N GLU A 354 6.91 -15.60 22.48
CA GLU A 354 6.36 -14.58 21.58
C GLU A 354 4.96 -14.95 21.09
N GLU A 355 4.65 -16.26 20.95
CA GLU A 355 3.30 -16.72 20.62
C GLU A 355 2.26 -16.24 21.65
N HIS A 356 2.65 -16.14 22.92
CA HIS A 356 1.77 -15.68 24.01
C HIS A 356 1.69 -14.14 24.12
N THR A 357 2.73 -13.43 23.72
CA THR A 357 2.78 -11.95 23.84
C THR A 357 1.82 -11.28 22.87
N SER A 358 1.61 -11.86 21.69
CA SER A 358 0.65 -11.37 20.70
C SER A 358 -0.82 -11.46 21.18
N GLU A 359 -1.15 -12.42 22.04
CA GLU A 359 -2.50 -12.52 22.64
C GLU A 359 -2.78 -11.44 23.69
N LEU A 360 -1.75 -10.94 24.39
CA LEU A 360 -1.89 -9.93 25.42
C LEU A 360 -2.04 -8.51 24.86
N GLN A 361 -1.44 -8.23 23.72
CA GLN A 361 -1.53 -6.92 23.05
C GLN A 361 -2.87 -6.73 22.30
N SER A 362 -3.58 -7.80 21.95
CA SER A 362 -4.90 -7.73 21.31
C SER A 362 -6.06 -7.45 22.29
N ARG A 363 -5.80 -7.32 23.60
CA ARG A 363 -6.80 -7.07 24.65
C ARG A 363 -6.65 -5.71 25.35
N GLY A 364 -5.81 -4.81 24.80
CA GLY A 364 -5.61 -3.45 25.28
C GLY A 364 -6.42 -2.40 24.53
#